data_d73357d283e54a0a3a76e0e205038003
#
_entry.id   d73357d283e54a0a3a76e0e205038003
#
_cell.length_a   1.000
_cell.length_b   1.000
_cell.length_c   1.000
_cell.angle_alpha   90.00
_cell.angle_beta   90.00
_cell.angle_gamma   90.00
#
_symmetry.space_group_name_H-M   'P 1'
#
loop_
_entity.id
_entity.type
_entity.pdbx_description
1 polymer ?
#
loop_
_entity_poly.entity_id
_entity_poly.type
_entity_poly.pdbx_seq_one_letter_code
_entity_poly.pdbx_strand_id
1 'polypeptide(L)'
;MAPGCISGFFGLAQYIAVKSKDLYKYPKEIPYTKSAFTEPVACVVNSVEKAGIAFGQDVLIIGGGVMGLLHVQLAKLRGARVIVSEPNEDRQELAQKLGANITFDPAEGDAIEFVKQQTEERGAEVVFNTTANPKVAQQALDFTAKGGTTFMFSSMHPNELVPTDMGAVHSQERTITGTVSPTITTFYRATQLIAKGLVDVETLLDKAFNYTDATEAFEHGARPETLKTMITFD
;
A
#
# COMPACT_ATOMS: atom_id res chain seq x y z
N MET A 1 8.10 -8.15 -23.48
CA MET A 1 9.37 -8.60 -22.84
C MET A 1 10.32 -9.08 -23.92
N ALA A 2 11.59 -8.74 -23.84
CA ALA A 2 12.59 -9.27 -24.75
C ALA A 2 12.73 -10.79 -24.53
N PRO A 3 12.91 -11.61 -25.61
CA PRO A 3 13.12 -13.04 -25.46
C PRO A 3 14.31 -13.32 -24.56
N GLY A 4 14.13 -14.16 -23.54
CA GLY A 4 15.18 -14.51 -22.56
C GLY A 4 15.23 -13.62 -21.30
N CYS A 5 14.38 -12.62 -21.17
CA CYS A 5 14.22 -11.88 -19.92
C CYS A 5 13.24 -12.61 -19.01
N ILE A 6 13.74 -13.29 -18.00
CA ILE A 6 12.91 -13.82 -16.92
C ILE A 6 12.66 -12.63 -15.99
N SER A 7 11.41 -12.19 -15.88
CA SER A 7 11.04 -11.06 -15.07
C SER A 7 11.14 -11.38 -13.58
N GLY A 8 11.93 -10.62 -12.86
CA GLY A 8 11.68 -10.19 -11.48
C GLY A 8 11.64 -11.20 -10.34
N PHE A 9 11.75 -12.50 -10.56
CA PHE A 9 11.52 -13.52 -9.53
C PHE A 9 12.80 -14.15 -8.95
N PHE A 10 13.91 -13.42 -8.96
CA PHE A 10 15.21 -13.98 -8.54
C PHE A 10 15.59 -13.69 -7.09
N GLY A 11 14.75 -12.99 -6.33
CA GLY A 11 15.07 -12.55 -4.96
C GLY A 11 15.25 -13.68 -3.96
N LEU A 12 14.70 -14.87 -4.23
CA LEU A 12 14.84 -16.05 -3.37
C LEU A 12 16.08 -16.85 -3.78
N ALA A 13 17.26 -16.23 -3.62
CA ALA A 13 18.54 -16.82 -3.98
C ALA A 13 19.66 -16.17 -3.17
N GLN A 14 20.73 -16.94 -2.85
CA GLN A 14 21.93 -16.42 -2.19
C GLN A 14 22.68 -15.40 -3.04
N TYR A 15 22.65 -15.59 -4.35
CA TYR A 15 23.37 -14.73 -5.32
C TYR A 15 22.50 -14.43 -6.52
N ILE A 16 22.54 -13.20 -6.98
CA ILE A 16 21.87 -12.75 -8.19
C ILE A 16 22.82 -11.86 -9.00
N ALA A 17 22.86 -12.03 -10.32
CA ALA A 17 23.59 -11.14 -11.22
C ALA A 17 22.66 -10.05 -11.75
N VAL A 18 23.00 -8.79 -11.47
CA VAL A 18 22.25 -7.61 -11.91
C VAL A 18 23.17 -6.58 -12.55
N LYS A 19 22.59 -5.70 -13.39
CA LYS A 19 23.37 -4.59 -13.97
C LYS A 19 23.68 -3.55 -12.89
N SER A 20 24.91 -3.07 -12.84
CA SER A 20 25.36 -2.09 -11.84
C SER A 20 24.52 -0.80 -11.80
N LYS A 21 23.96 -0.40 -12.95
CA LYS A 21 23.09 0.78 -13.06
C LYS A 21 21.73 0.62 -12.36
N ASP A 22 21.32 -0.61 -12.07
CA ASP A 22 20.05 -0.95 -11.45
C ASP A 22 20.21 -1.18 -9.92
N LEU A 23 21.40 -0.85 -9.38
CA LEU A 23 21.72 -1.01 -7.97
C LEU A 23 21.58 0.30 -7.20
N TYR A 24 20.97 0.22 -6.04
CA TYR A 24 20.89 1.31 -5.07
C TYR A 24 21.60 0.90 -3.78
N LYS A 25 22.54 1.73 -3.34
CA LYS A 25 23.32 1.45 -2.14
C LYS A 25 22.59 1.91 -0.90
N TYR A 26 22.60 1.07 0.12
CA TYR A 26 22.23 1.44 1.48
C TYR A 26 23.49 1.71 2.31
N PRO A 27 23.38 2.57 3.35
CA PRO A 27 24.36 2.61 4.44
C PRO A 27 24.49 1.21 5.06
N LYS A 28 25.72 0.85 5.46
CA LYS A 28 26.02 -0.51 5.96
C LYS A 28 25.29 -0.89 7.24
N GLU A 29 24.90 0.11 8.01
CA GLU A 29 24.15 -0.01 9.27
C GLU A 29 22.66 -0.36 9.06
N ILE A 30 22.13 -0.23 7.83
CA ILE A 30 20.75 -0.60 7.54
C ILE A 30 20.65 -2.12 7.35
N PRO A 31 19.90 -2.83 8.20
CA PRO A 31 19.77 -4.28 8.09
C PRO A 31 19.01 -4.69 6.82
N TYR A 32 19.33 -5.88 6.32
CA TYR A 32 18.69 -6.43 5.13
C TYR A 32 17.17 -6.56 5.27
N THR A 33 16.68 -6.84 6.48
CA THR A 33 15.25 -6.90 6.80
C THR A 33 14.54 -5.57 6.53
N LYS A 34 15.20 -4.43 6.71
CA LYS A 34 14.65 -3.11 6.34
C LYS A 34 14.77 -2.87 4.82
N SER A 35 15.96 -3.11 4.25
CA SER A 35 16.19 -2.80 2.85
C SER A 35 15.35 -3.66 1.90
N ALA A 36 14.92 -4.86 2.33
CA ALA A 36 14.01 -5.72 1.58
C ALA A 36 12.61 -5.11 1.37
N PHE A 37 12.23 -4.10 2.15
CA PHE A 37 10.99 -3.34 1.93
C PHE A 37 11.09 -2.27 0.83
N THR A 38 12.24 -2.09 0.18
CA THR A 38 12.41 -1.03 -0.82
C THR A 38 11.39 -1.09 -1.94
N GLU A 39 11.13 -2.28 -2.48
CA GLU A 39 10.20 -2.44 -3.59
C GLU A 39 8.75 -2.10 -3.18
N PRO A 40 8.17 -2.69 -2.11
CA PRO A 40 6.83 -2.32 -1.67
C PRO A 40 6.71 -0.83 -1.29
N VAL A 41 7.70 -0.24 -0.62
CA VAL A 41 7.72 1.20 -0.34
C VAL A 41 7.76 2.01 -1.65
N ALA A 42 8.53 1.60 -2.64
CA ALA A 42 8.63 2.30 -3.93
C ALA A 42 7.32 2.26 -4.73
N CYS A 43 6.57 1.15 -4.67
CA CYS A 43 5.24 1.05 -5.25
C CYS A 43 4.28 2.06 -4.61
N VAL A 44 4.31 2.17 -3.27
CA VAL A 44 3.46 3.13 -2.55
C VAL A 44 3.92 4.57 -2.78
N VAL A 45 5.23 4.84 -2.85
CA VAL A 45 5.74 6.18 -3.26
C VAL A 45 5.18 6.57 -4.62
N ASN A 46 5.18 5.64 -5.60
CA ASN A 46 4.62 5.90 -6.94
C ASN A 46 3.14 6.25 -6.88
N SER A 47 2.36 5.54 -6.07
CA SER A 47 0.94 5.78 -5.86
C SER A 47 0.67 7.15 -5.22
N VAL A 48 1.33 7.43 -4.10
CA VAL A 48 1.16 8.68 -3.33
C VAL A 48 1.64 9.92 -4.09
N GLU A 49 2.73 9.81 -4.86
CA GLU A 49 3.18 10.91 -5.74
C GLU A 49 2.20 11.18 -6.87
N LYS A 50 1.66 10.13 -7.49
CA LYS A 50 0.66 10.27 -8.54
C LYS A 50 -0.64 10.87 -8.02
N ALA A 51 -0.99 10.62 -6.76
CA ALA A 51 -2.17 11.20 -6.12
C ALA A 51 -2.04 12.72 -5.90
N GLY A 52 -0.83 13.25 -5.81
CA GLY A 52 -0.62 14.69 -5.65
C GLY A 52 -1.21 15.25 -4.36
N ILE A 53 -1.21 14.47 -3.29
CA ILE A 53 -1.85 14.83 -2.00
C ILE A 53 -1.40 16.23 -1.55
N ALA A 54 -2.36 17.12 -1.35
CA ALA A 54 -2.15 18.44 -0.77
C ALA A 54 -2.29 18.41 0.76
N PHE A 55 -1.70 19.40 1.43
CA PHE A 55 -1.81 19.52 2.88
C PHE A 55 -3.26 19.66 3.34
N GLY A 56 -3.62 18.87 4.36
CA GLY A 56 -4.94 18.91 4.99
C GLY A 56 -6.04 18.14 4.26
N GLN A 57 -5.74 17.50 3.13
CA GLN A 57 -6.73 16.65 2.45
C GLN A 57 -7.07 15.41 3.27
N ASP A 58 -8.32 14.99 3.16
CA ASP A 58 -8.81 13.71 3.67
C ASP A 58 -8.43 12.59 2.71
N VAL A 59 -7.66 11.63 3.21
CA VAL A 59 -7.23 10.45 2.47
C VAL A 59 -7.80 9.20 3.12
N LEU A 60 -8.63 8.47 2.39
CA LEU A 60 -9.14 7.17 2.82
C LEU A 60 -8.25 6.06 2.27
N ILE A 61 -7.83 5.17 3.14
CA ILE A 61 -7.12 3.94 2.80
C ILE A 61 -8.00 2.75 3.14
N ILE A 62 -8.33 1.94 2.14
CA ILE A 62 -9.15 0.74 2.30
C ILE A 62 -8.20 -0.46 2.37
N GLY A 63 -8.15 -1.09 3.53
CA GLY A 63 -7.28 -2.21 3.88
C GLY A 63 -6.07 -1.81 4.74
N GLY A 64 -5.88 -2.50 5.86
CA GLY A 64 -4.78 -2.36 6.82
C GLY A 64 -3.68 -3.41 6.66
N GLY A 65 -3.50 -3.99 5.46
CA GLY A 65 -2.35 -4.84 5.16
C GLY A 65 -1.06 -4.02 4.96
N VAL A 66 0.06 -4.70 4.67
CA VAL A 66 1.38 -4.05 4.48
C VAL A 66 1.29 -2.84 3.54
N MET A 67 0.62 -2.99 2.40
CA MET A 67 0.54 -1.91 1.41
C MET A 67 -0.33 -0.75 1.91
N GLY A 68 -1.45 -1.03 2.61
CA GLY A 68 -2.27 0.00 3.23
C GLY A 68 -1.52 0.76 4.33
N LEU A 69 -0.84 0.05 5.22
CA LEU A 69 -0.05 0.64 6.31
C LEU A 69 1.14 1.49 5.79
N LEU A 70 1.73 1.13 4.66
CA LEU A 70 2.71 1.98 3.97
C LEU A 70 2.05 3.23 3.37
N HIS A 71 0.83 3.13 2.82
CA HIS A 71 0.07 4.31 2.37
C HIS A 71 -0.26 5.24 3.55
N VAL A 72 -0.62 4.71 4.73
CA VAL A 72 -0.85 5.51 5.94
C VAL A 72 0.35 6.40 6.22
N GLN A 73 1.54 5.81 6.33
CA GLN A 73 2.76 6.55 6.65
C GLN A 73 3.10 7.60 5.59
N LEU A 74 3.04 7.22 4.30
CA LEU A 74 3.42 8.12 3.21
C LEU A 74 2.40 9.24 2.97
N ALA A 75 1.09 8.98 3.11
CA ALA A 75 0.07 10.01 3.07
C ALA A 75 0.23 11.00 4.24
N LYS A 76 0.57 10.47 5.42
CA LYS A 76 0.85 11.29 6.60
C LYS A 76 2.07 12.20 6.39
N LEU A 77 3.14 11.69 5.78
CA LEU A 77 4.32 12.49 5.41
C LEU A 77 3.99 13.60 4.39
N ARG A 78 2.91 13.44 3.62
CA ARG A 78 2.38 14.49 2.71
C ARG A 78 1.48 15.51 3.41
N GLY A 79 1.21 15.33 4.71
CA GLY A 79 0.36 16.25 5.49
C GLY A 79 -1.13 15.97 5.36
N ALA A 80 -1.53 14.76 4.94
CA ALA A 80 -2.91 14.33 4.89
C ALA A 80 -3.51 14.08 6.28
N ARG A 81 -4.84 14.21 6.39
CA ARG A 81 -5.61 13.57 7.44
C ARG A 81 -6.01 12.18 6.93
N VAL A 82 -5.54 11.13 7.61
CA VAL A 82 -5.65 9.75 7.12
C VAL A 82 -6.76 9.00 7.86
N ILE A 83 -7.69 8.43 7.09
CA ILE A 83 -8.77 7.56 7.53
C ILE A 83 -8.48 6.15 7.01
N VAL A 84 -8.64 5.12 7.83
CA VAL A 84 -8.40 3.71 7.44
C VAL A 84 -9.65 2.88 7.67
N SER A 85 -10.08 2.18 6.64
CA SER A 85 -11.13 1.16 6.68
C SER A 85 -10.50 -0.22 6.76
N GLU A 86 -10.62 -0.88 7.91
CA GLU A 86 -10.01 -2.19 8.17
C GLU A 86 -10.83 -2.96 9.21
N PRO A 87 -11.28 -4.22 8.93
CA PRO A 87 -12.08 -4.98 9.88
C PRO A 87 -11.30 -5.58 11.05
N ASN A 88 -9.97 -5.72 10.95
CA ASN A 88 -9.14 -6.30 11.99
C ASN A 88 -8.68 -5.23 13.00
N GLU A 89 -9.04 -5.40 14.27
CA GLU A 89 -8.75 -4.44 15.34
C GLU A 89 -7.24 -4.22 15.57
N ASP A 90 -6.44 -5.29 15.57
CA ASP A 90 -4.97 -5.18 15.74
C ASP A 90 -4.35 -4.34 14.61
N ARG A 91 -4.85 -4.49 13.37
CA ARG A 91 -4.40 -3.70 12.23
C ARG A 91 -4.90 -2.26 12.29
N GLN A 92 -6.08 -2.01 12.84
CA GLN A 92 -6.56 -0.65 13.10
C GLN A 92 -5.66 0.05 14.12
N GLU A 93 -5.32 -0.61 15.25
CA GLU A 93 -4.39 -0.08 16.24
C GLU A 93 -3.01 0.20 15.64
N LEU A 94 -2.52 -0.73 14.81
CA LEU A 94 -1.25 -0.55 14.12
C LEU A 94 -1.30 0.64 13.14
N ALA A 95 -2.39 0.80 12.39
CA ALA A 95 -2.59 1.96 11.52
C ALA A 95 -2.55 3.28 12.30
N GLN A 96 -3.19 3.33 13.48
CA GLN A 96 -3.13 4.51 14.37
C GLN A 96 -1.70 4.79 14.85
N LYS A 97 -0.97 3.77 15.29
CA LYS A 97 0.45 3.88 15.70
C LYS A 97 1.32 4.42 14.56
N LEU A 98 1.02 4.04 13.31
CA LEU A 98 1.72 4.47 12.10
C LEU A 98 1.23 5.82 11.54
N GLY A 99 0.24 6.45 12.16
CA GLY A 99 -0.15 7.82 11.87
C GLY A 99 -1.55 8.02 11.30
N ALA A 100 -2.40 6.98 11.22
CA ALA A 100 -3.80 7.16 10.90
C ALA A 100 -4.49 8.05 11.95
N ASN A 101 -5.34 8.96 11.50
CA ASN A 101 -6.11 9.84 12.38
C ASN A 101 -7.40 9.17 12.86
N ILE A 102 -7.97 8.33 12.00
CA ILE A 102 -9.25 7.63 12.23
C ILE A 102 -9.11 6.23 11.65
N THR A 103 -9.62 5.23 12.37
CA THR A 103 -9.77 3.87 11.89
C THR A 103 -11.19 3.40 12.17
N PHE A 104 -11.74 2.54 11.32
CA PHE A 104 -13.07 1.97 11.53
C PHE A 104 -13.20 0.59 10.88
N ASP A 105 -14.09 -0.24 11.44
CA ASP A 105 -14.51 -1.49 10.83
C ASP A 105 -15.66 -1.21 9.84
N PRO A 106 -15.47 -1.50 8.53
CA PRO A 106 -16.55 -1.29 7.54
C PRO A 106 -17.74 -2.22 7.71
N ALA A 107 -17.67 -3.23 8.57
CA ALA A 107 -18.80 -4.10 8.90
C ALA A 107 -19.68 -3.53 10.03
N GLU A 108 -19.21 -2.53 10.77
CA GLU A 108 -19.93 -1.87 11.86
C GLU A 108 -20.77 -0.68 11.36
N GLY A 109 -21.86 -0.95 10.64
CA GLY A 109 -22.78 0.07 10.17
C GLY A 109 -22.60 0.47 8.70
N ASP A 110 -23.01 1.69 8.35
CA ASP A 110 -22.85 2.23 7.01
C ASP A 110 -21.48 2.93 6.86
N ALA A 111 -20.56 2.24 6.21
CA ALA A 111 -19.20 2.74 6.01
C ALA A 111 -19.16 4.04 5.19
N ILE A 112 -20.06 4.21 4.20
CA ILE A 112 -20.11 5.42 3.37
C ILE A 112 -20.57 6.60 4.20
N GLU A 113 -21.62 6.41 4.96
CA GLU A 113 -22.14 7.43 5.88
C GLU A 113 -21.11 7.80 6.93
N PHE A 114 -20.39 6.81 7.50
CA PHE A 114 -19.31 7.08 8.45
C PHE A 114 -18.23 8.00 7.83
N VAL A 115 -17.73 7.69 6.64
CA VAL A 115 -16.70 8.53 5.97
C VAL A 115 -17.24 9.92 5.68
N LYS A 116 -18.50 10.08 5.24
CA LYS A 116 -19.12 11.38 5.03
C LYS A 116 -19.16 12.21 6.30
N GLN A 117 -19.63 11.63 7.42
CA GLN A 117 -19.65 12.32 8.72
C GLN A 117 -18.25 12.77 9.15
N GLN A 118 -17.22 11.98 8.87
CA GLN A 118 -15.84 12.34 9.18
C GLN A 118 -15.28 13.42 8.24
N THR A 119 -15.88 13.65 7.09
CA THR A 119 -15.38 14.54 6.03
C THR A 119 -16.35 15.70 5.70
N GLU A 120 -17.16 16.13 6.67
CA GLU A 120 -18.14 17.23 6.48
C GLU A 120 -19.06 16.99 5.28
N GLU A 121 -19.58 15.78 5.13
CA GLU A 121 -20.46 15.32 4.04
C GLU A 121 -19.82 15.32 2.63
N ARG A 122 -18.51 15.58 2.52
CA ARG A 122 -17.81 15.69 1.22
C ARG A 122 -17.31 14.37 0.66
N GLY A 123 -17.00 13.40 1.51
CA GLY A 123 -16.18 12.23 1.16
C GLY A 123 -14.67 12.54 1.17
N ALA A 124 -13.84 11.55 0.89
CA ALA A 124 -12.38 11.70 0.86
C ALA A 124 -11.88 12.22 -0.50
N GLU A 125 -10.98 13.19 -0.49
CA GLU A 125 -10.41 13.73 -1.73
C GLU A 125 -9.54 12.70 -2.47
N VAL A 126 -8.90 11.78 -1.72
CA VAL A 126 -8.13 10.67 -2.27
C VAL A 126 -8.54 9.36 -1.58
N VAL A 127 -8.85 8.36 -2.38
CA VAL A 127 -9.17 7.01 -1.89
C VAL A 127 -8.18 6.02 -2.47
N PHE A 128 -7.45 5.29 -1.63
CA PHE A 128 -6.60 4.18 -2.03
C PHE A 128 -7.28 2.86 -1.69
N ASN A 129 -7.68 2.10 -2.71
CA ASN A 129 -8.12 0.72 -2.51
C ASN A 129 -6.90 -0.21 -2.59
N THR A 130 -6.49 -0.73 -1.44
CA THR A 130 -5.36 -1.68 -1.32
C THR A 130 -5.82 -3.13 -1.18
N THR A 131 -7.11 -3.41 -1.40
CA THR A 131 -7.70 -4.75 -1.35
C THR A 131 -7.94 -5.30 -2.75
N ALA A 132 -7.88 -6.63 -2.89
CA ALA A 132 -8.20 -7.32 -4.15
C ALA A 132 -9.68 -7.73 -4.26
N ASN A 133 -10.56 -7.21 -3.40
CA ASN A 133 -11.98 -7.56 -3.36
C ASN A 133 -12.78 -6.70 -4.36
N PRO A 134 -13.46 -7.29 -5.37
CA PRO A 134 -14.24 -6.54 -6.37
C PRO A 134 -15.38 -5.70 -5.79
N LYS A 135 -16.04 -6.18 -4.73
CA LYS A 135 -17.11 -5.43 -4.06
C LYS A 135 -16.58 -4.18 -3.37
N VAL A 136 -15.42 -4.31 -2.72
CA VAL A 136 -14.74 -3.17 -2.09
C VAL A 136 -14.24 -2.18 -3.14
N ALA A 137 -13.74 -2.67 -4.27
CA ALA A 137 -13.33 -1.82 -5.38
C ALA A 137 -14.51 -1.03 -5.98
N GLN A 138 -15.70 -1.64 -6.09
CA GLN A 138 -16.93 -0.95 -6.49
C GLN A 138 -17.31 0.16 -5.49
N GLN A 139 -17.29 -0.17 -4.21
CA GLN A 139 -17.64 0.77 -3.14
C GLN A 139 -16.63 1.92 -2.98
N ALA A 140 -15.37 1.71 -3.36
CA ALA A 140 -14.32 2.71 -3.21
C ALA A 140 -14.65 4.06 -3.88
N LEU A 141 -15.42 4.03 -4.98
CA LEU A 141 -15.87 5.25 -5.66
C LEU A 141 -16.89 6.04 -4.85
N ASP A 142 -17.72 5.37 -4.05
CA ASP A 142 -18.78 6.01 -3.26
C ASP A 142 -18.21 6.81 -2.07
N PHE A 143 -17.02 6.45 -1.60
CA PHE A 143 -16.29 7.21 -0.59
C PHE A 143 -15.64 8.48 -1.12
N THR A 144 -15.51 8.62 -2.45
CA THR A 144 -14.72 9.67 -3.08
C THR A 144 -15.50 10.98 -3.15
N ALA A 145 -14.89 12.06 -2.72
CA ALA A 145 -15.44 13.41 -2.79
C ALA A 145 -15.68 13.86 -4.25
N LYS A 146 -16.48 14.91 -4.43
CA LYS A 146 -16.58 15.60 -5.73
C LYS A 146 -15.20 16.14 -6.13
N GLY A 147 -14.79 15.89 -7.38
CA GLY A 147 -13.45 16.24 -7.88
C GLY A 147 -12.32 15.35 -7.35
N GLY A 148 -12.64 14.37 -6.47
CA GLY A 148 -11.65 13.49 -5.86
C GLY A 148 -11.18 12.36 -6.78
N THR A 149 -10.19 11.60 -6.30
CA THR A 149 -9.56 10.53 -7.07
C THR A 149 -9.54 9.22 -6.30
N THR A 150 -10.01 8.15 -6.94
CA THR A 150 -9.90 6.77 -6.46
C THR A 150 -8.75 6.06 -7.15
N PHE A 151 -7.82 5.51 -6.37
CA PHE A 151 -6.71 4.69 -6.83
C PHE A 151 -6.99 3.21 -6.60
N MET A 152 -7.06 2.44 -7.68
CA MET A 152 -7.04 0.98 -7.65
C MET A 152 -5.59 0.52 -7.58
N PHE A 153 -5.12 0.24 -6.36
CA PHE A 153 -3.73 -0.11 -6.11
C PHE A 153 -3.47 -1.61 -6.20
N SER A 154 -4.38 -2.43 -5.66
CA SER A 154 -4.23 -3.89 -5.70
C SER A 154 -4.60 -4.45 -7.07
N SER A 155 -3.83 -5.44 -7.52
CA SER A 155 -4.25 -6.28 -8.65
C SER A 155 -5.27 -7.33 -8.21
N MET A 156 -6.26 -7.58 -9.06
CA MET A 156 -7.28 -8.62 -8.85
C MET A 156 -6.89 -9.90 -9.58
N HIS A 157 -6.86 -11.01 -8.87
CA HIS A 157 -6.58 -12.33 -9.46
C HIS A 157 -7.52 -13.39 -8.85
N PRO A 158 -8.44 -14.00 -9.65
CA PRO A 158 -8.68 -13.73 -11.08
C PRO A 158 -9.21 -12.31 -11.32
N ASN A 159 -8.98 -11.79 -12.52
CA ASN A 159 -9.51 -10.49 -12.91
C ASN A 159 -11.03 -10.55 -13.03
N GLU A 160 -11.73 -9.72 -12.26
CA GLU A 160 -13.19 -9.62 -12.28
C GLU A 160 -13.62 -8.23 -12.76
N LEU A 161 -14.77 -8.19 -13.45
CA LEU A 161 -15.38 -6.92 -13.85
C LEU A 161 -16.03 -6.25 -12.66
N VAL A 162 -15.71 -4.98 -12.45
CA VAL A 162 -16.28 -4.14 -11.39
C VAL A 162 -17.29 -3.18 -12.01
N PRO A 163 -18.60 -3.33 -11.71
CA PRO A 163 -19.60 -2.37 -12.16
C PRO A 163 -19.27 -0.97 -11.64
N THR A 164 -19.36 0.02 -12.51
CA THR A 164 -19.02 1.41 -12.17
C THR A 164 -20.09 2.35 -12.65
N ASP A 165 -20.61 3.23 -11.78
CA ASP A 165 -21.53 4.28 -12.14
C ASP A 165 -20.80 5.44 -12.85
N MET A 166 -20.75 5.38 -14.17
CA MET A 166 -20.13 6.41 -15.00
C MET A 166 -20.91 7.73 -14.97
N GLY A 167 -22.21 7.70 -14.63
CA GLY A 167 -23.00 8.90 -14.41
C GLY A 167 -22.54 9.67 -13.17
N ALA A 168 -22.25 8.95 -12.06
CA ALA A 168 -21.66 9.54 -10.88
C ALA A 168 -20.24 10.05 -11.14
N VAL A 169 -19.42 9.33 -11.91
CA VAL A 169 -18.08 9.79 -12.31
C VAL A 169 -18.18 11.13 -13.03
N HIS A 170 -19.09 11.24 -14.01
CA HIS A 170 -19.30 12.50 -14.76
C HIS A 170 -19.83 13.63 -13.87
N SER A 171 -20.94 13.40 -13.17
CA SER A 171 -21.65 14.46 -12.42
C SER A 171 -20.88 14.96 -11.20
N GLN A 172 -20.03 14.10 -10.62
CA GLN A 172 -19.18 14.42 -9.47
C GLN A 172 -17.73 14.80 -9.87
N GLU A 173 -17.41 14.81 -11.17
CA GLU A 173 -16.05 15.10 -11.68
C GLU A 173 -14.96 14.20 -11.07
N ARG A 174 -15.32 12.95 -10.74
CA ARG A 174 -14.42 12.00 -10.09
C ARG A 174 -13.42 11.38 -11.05
N THR A 175 -12.23 11.07 -10.56
CA THR A 175 -11.21 10.33 -11.31
C THR A 175 -11.07 8.92 -10.78
N ILE A 176 -11.03 7.92 -11.68
CA ILE A 176 -10.63 6.55 -11.36
C ILE A 176 -9.32 6.28 -12.06
N THR A 177 -8.31 5.83 -11.33
CA THR A 177 -7.00 5.51 -11.89
C THR A 177 -6.37 4.33 -11.19
N GLY A 178 -5.22 3.88 -11.67
CA GLY A 178 -4.42 2.83 -11.05
C GLY A 178 -2.93 3.16 -11.08
N THR A 179 -2.18 2.41 -10.28
CA THR A 179 -0.72 2.42 -10.31
C THR A 179 -0.22 0.98 -10.31
N VAL A 180 0.83 0.74 -11.06
CA VAL A 180 1.52 -0.55 -11.09
C VAL A 180 3.00 -0.32 -11.08
N SER A 181 3.72 -1.11 -10.30
CA SER A 181 5.19 -1.12 -10.21
C SER A 181 5.84 0.22 -9.85
N PRO A 182 7.04 0.23 -9.30
CA PRO A 182 7.79 1.45 -9.07
C PRO A 182 8.47 1.93 -10.35
N THR A 183 8.78 3.22 -10.41
CA THR A 183 9.74 3.79 -11.36
C THR A 183 11.15 3.78 -10.75
N ILE A 184 12.17 3.99 -11.57
CA ILE A 184 13.57 4.16 -11.10
C ILE A 184 13.64 5.28 -10.04
N THR A 185 12.93 6.38 -10.27
CA THR A 185 12.90 7.53 -9.36
C THR A 185 12.23 7.20 -8.03
N THR A 186 11.09 6.54 -8.06
CA THR A 186 10.37 6.17 -6.82
C THR A 186 11.09 5.10 -6.05
N PHE A 187 11.81 4.21 -6.73
CA PHE A 187 12.68 3.22 -6.08
C PHE A 187 13.83 3.89 -5.32
N TYR A 188 14.50 4.88 -5.93
CA TYR A 188 15.51 5.68 -5.24
C TYR A 188 14.94 6.43 -4.03
N ARG A 189 13.76 7.04 -4.17
CA ARG A 189 13.09 7.73 -3.05
C ARG A 189 12.77 6.79 -1.89
N ALA A 190 12.28 5.59 -2.19
CA ALA A 190 12.04 4.55 -1.18
C ALA A 190 13.32 4.19 -0.43
N THR A 191 14.45 4.03 -1.14
CA THR A 191 15.77 3.81 -0.52
C THR A 191 16.11 4.92 0.49
N GLN A 192 15.86 6.20 0.11
CA GLN A 192 16.12 7.34 1.00
C GLN A 192 15.17 7.39 2.20
N LEU A 193 13.89 7.09 2.00
CA LEU A 193 12.89 7.07 3.08
C LEU A 193 13.25 6.04 4.16
N ILE A 194 13.62 4.83 3.73
CA ILE A 194 14.02 3.75 4.64
C ILE A 194 15.37 4.08 5.32
N ALA A 195 16.37 4.51 4.55
CA ALA A 195 17.69 4.81 5.10
C ALA A 195 17.68 5.94 6.13
N LYS A 196 16.76 6.90 5.99
CA LYS A 196 16.60 8.03 6.92
C LYS A 196 15.61 7.77 8.05
N GLY A 197 15.02 6.57 8.12
CA GLY A 197 14.02 6.22 9.12
C GLY A 197 12.73 7.03 9.05
N LEU A 198 12.37 7.51 7.84
CA LEU A 198 11.14 8.28 7.63
C LEU A 198 9.90 7.39 7.43
N VAL A 199 10.12 6.10 7.20
CA VAL A 199 9.08 5.06 7.10
C VAL A 199 9.48 3.92 8.02
N ASP A 200 8.59 3.56 8.93
CA ASP A 200 8.76 2.39 9.80
C ASP A 200 8.35 1.13 9.03
N VAL A 201 9.34 0.33 8.67
CA VAL A 201 9.13 -0.96 8.00
C VAL A 201 9.36 -2.14 8.95
N GLU A 202 10.00 -1.91 10.10
CA GLU A 202 10.28 -2.98 11.06
C GLU A 202 8.99 -3.49 11.70
N THR A 203 8.08 -2.59 12.05
CA THR A 203 6.78 -2.92 12.63
C THR A 203 5.88 -3.72 11.66
N LEU A 204 6.21 -3.71 10.35
CA LEU A 204 5.49 -4.47 9.32
C LEU A 204 6.06 -5.88 9.08
N LEU A 205 7.19 -6.21 9.70
CA LEU A 205 7.82 -7.52 9.60
C LEU A 205 7.35 -8.41 10.76
N ASP A 206 6.60 -9.46 10.47
CA ASP A 206 6.19 -10.41 11.49
C ASP A 206 7.33 -11.34 11.88
N LYS A 207 7.92 -12.01 10.89
CA LYS A 207 8.97 -13.02 11.13
C LYS A 207 9.92 -13.13 9.95
N ALA A 208 11.20 -13.32 10.25
CA ALA A 208 12.21 -13.75 9.30
C ALA A 208 12.56 -15.22 9.54
N PHE A 209 12.68 -15.98 8.46
CA PHE A 209 13.03 -17.40 8.48
C PHE A 209 14.35 -17.60 7.74
N ASN A 210 15.13 -18.60 8.14
CA ASN A 210 16.25 -19.05 7.32
C ASN A 210 15.73 -19.76 6.07
N TYR A 211 16.48 -19.72 4.97
CA TYR A 211 16.08 -20.37 3.71
C TYR A 211 15.87 -21.90 3.85
N THR A 212 16.50 -22.53 4.83
CA THR A 212 16.29 -23.95 5.15
C THR A 212 14.86 -24.25 5.58
N ASP A 213 14.16 -23.23 6.11
CA ASP A 213 12.80 -23.33 6.62
C ASP A 213 11.79 -22.64 5.66
N ALA A 214 12.13 -22.58 4.37
CA ALA A 214 11.34 -21.87 3.36
C ALA A 214 9.88 -22.36 3.30
N THR A 215 9.61 -23.66 3.47
CA THR A 215 8.25 -24.21 3.50
C THR A 215 7.44 -23.58 4.63
N GLU A 216 8.00 -23.57 5.87
CA GLU A 216 7.34 -22.94 7.02
C GLU A 216 7.13 -21.43 6.80
N ALA A 217 8.10 -20.75 6.18
CA ALA A 217 7.99 -19.33 5.84
C ALA A 217 6.81 -19.03 4.91
N PHE A 218 6.60 -19.85 3.88
CA PHE A 218 5.46 -19.73 2.97
C PHE A 218 4.12 -20.03 3.66
N GLU A 219 4.07 -21.07 4.49
CA GLU A 219 2.89 -21.41 5.29
C GLU A 219 2.53 -20.28 6.27
N HIS A 220 3.53 -19.69 6.93
CA HIS A 220 3.34 -18.54 7.80
C HIS A 220 2.84 -17.33 7.02
N GLY A 221 3.47 -16.99 5.90
CA GLY A 221 3.10 -15.83 5.08
C GLY A 221 1.74 -15.94 4.39
N ALA A 222 1.18 -17.16 4.28
CA ALA A 222 -0.14 -17.39 3.72
C ALA A 222 -1.29 -17.19 4.73
N ARG A 223 -0.99 -16.99 6.01
CA ARG A 223 -2.02 -16.77 7.04
C ARG A 223 -2.59 -15.37 6.93
N PRO A 224 -3.92 -15.21 7.06
CA PRO A 224 -4.59 -13.91 6.92
C PRO A 224 -4.12 -12.83 7.92
N GLU A 225 -3.71 -13.23 9.11
CA GLU A 225 -3.22 -12.36 10.17
C GLU A 225 -1.80 -11.83 9.91
N THR A 226 -1.01 -12.54 9.10
CA THR A 226 0.39 -12.19 8.82
C THR A 226 0.49 -10.92 7.96
N LEU A 227 1.42 -10.02 8.32
CA LEU A 227 1.74 -8.85 7.50
C LEU A 227 2.84 -9.18 6.49
N LYS A 228 4.10 -9.29 6.94
CA LYS A 228 5.24 -9.57 6.07
C LYS A 228 6.12 -10.67 6.65
N THR A 229 6.33 -11.72 5.86
CA THR A 229 7.32 -12.77 6.14
C THR A 229 8.54 -12.56 5.27
N MET A 230 9.73 -12.76 5.80
CA MET A 230 10.99 -12.72 5.06
C MET A 230 11.72 -14.05 5.14
N ILE A 231 12.53 -14.32 4.11
CA ILE A 231 13.48 -15.45 4.07
C ILE A 231 14.88 -14.84 3.96
N THR A 232 15.78 -15.26 4.86
CA THR A 232 17.19 -14.88 4.89
C THR A 232 18.06 -16.03 4.43
N PHE A 233 19.27 -15.72 3.97
CA PHE A 233 20.26 -16.66 3.47
C PHE A 233 21.56 -16.59 4.27
N ASP A 234 21.45 -16.39 5.59
CA ASP A 234 22.58 -16.30 6.51
C ASP A 234 23.18 -17.68 6.82
#